data_6b3dc3335875b9d4356d9e7aa8c6ff5e
#
_entry.id   6b3dc3335875b9d4356d9e7aa8c6ff5e
#
_cell.length_a   1.000
_cell.length_b   1.000
_cell.length_c   1.000
_cell.angle_alpha   90.00
_cell.angle_beta   90.00
_cell.angle_gamma   90.00
#
_symmetry.space_group_name_H-M   'P 1'
#
loop_
_entity.id
_entity.type
_entity.pdbx_description
1 polymer ?
#
loop_
_entity_poly.entity_id
_entity_poly.type
_entity_poly.pdbx_seq_one_letter_code
_entity_poly.pdbx_strand_id
1 'polypeptide(L)'
;METPKKTHKVRNTFFLILTALIWGAAFVAQSVSMDYIEPLTFIFLRSLIGGLFLIPCIWMLDWLNRRSEDSGQEAADSRDGLAAREAAAGERKGNVRWWTDRQVLTGGIVCGLFLFFANCFQQTGIQYTTVGKAGFITSFYIIIVPLLGIFLKRYCGILTWVAVVIALAGLYFLCMNEALEIQTGDFLILISAFLFAGQILAIDHFVRFVDGVKMSCIQFLTGAVLGCVGMLLFESPQISLIVQAAVPVLYTGIMSTGVGYTLQIVGQKGM
;
A
#
# COMPACT_ATOMS: atom_id res chain seq x y z
N MET A 1 20.72 -22.06 19.84
CA MET A 1 20.95 -21.59 18.46
C MET A 1 19.75 -20.79 18.00
N GLU A 2 19.68 -19.50 18.38
CA GLU A 2 18.51 -18.61 18.14
C GLU A 2 18.98 -17.28 17.55
N THR A 3 19.33 -17.25 16.27
CA THR A 3 19.72 -15.99 15.63
C THR A 3 18.96 -15.62 14.34
N PRO A 4 18.05 -16.40 13.75
CA PRO A 4 17.35 -15.97 12.53
C PRO A 4 16.25 -14.93 12.76
N LYS A 5 15.56 -14.90 13.90
CA LYS A 5 14.43 -13.98 14.15
C LYS A 5 14.81 -12.50 14.26
N LYS A 6 15.99 -12.14 14.77
CA LYS A 6 16.42 -10.74 14.94
C LYS A 6 16.71 -10.03 13.60
N THR A 7 17.36 -10.72 12.68
CA THR A 7 17.81 -10.15 11.39
C THR A 7 16.63 -9.78 10.48
N HIS A 8 15.57 -10.60 10.47
CA HIS A 8 14.36 -10.30 9.70
C HIS A 8 13.62 -9.09 10.25
N LYS A 9 13.57 -8.93 11.58
CA LYS A 9 12.88 -7.79 12.22
C LYS A 9 13.55 -6.45 11.88
N VAL A 10 14.87 -6.35 11.91
CA VAL A 10 15.62 -5.14 11.55
C VAL A 10 15.39 -4.77 10.09
N ARG A 11 15.49 -5.74 9.17
CA ARG A 11 15.23 -5.53 7.74
C ARG A 11 13.80 -5.03 7.50
N ASN A 12 12.82 -5.64 8.12
CA ASN A 12 11.40 -5.28 7.97
C ASN A 12 11.14 -3.87 8.50
N THR A 13 11.71 -3.51 9.66
CA THR A 13 11.63 -2.14 10.19
C THR A 13 12.25 -1.14 9.23
N PHE A 14 13.41 -1.45 8.62
CA PHE A 14 14.04 -0.59 7.62
C PHE A 14 13.13 -0.36 6.41
N PHE A 15 12.47 -1.42 5.90
CA PHE A 15 11.53 -1.30 4.78
C PHE A 15 10.34 -0.39 5.13
N LEU A 16 9.81 -0.49 6.35
CA LEU A 16 8.71 0.37 6.79
C LEU A 16 9.14 1.84 6.95
N ILE A 17 10.35 2.10 7.44
CA ILE A 17 10.90 3.46 7.52
C ILE A 17 11.08 4.03 6.09
N LEU A 18 11.64 3.26 5.18
CA LEU A 18 11.80 3.68 3.79
C LEU A 18 10.44 3.96 3.12
N THR A 19 9.44 3.12 3.38
CA THR A 19 8.06 3.35 2.94
C THR A 19 7.51 4.68 3.45
N ALA A 20 7.70 4.96 4.74
CA ALA A 20 7.25 6.22 5.34
C ALA A 20 7.90 7.45 4.69
N LEU A 21 9.20 7.38 4.38
CA LEU A 21 9.92 8.46 3.68
C LEU A 21 9.40 8.65 2.24
N ILE A 22 9.20 7.56 1.50
CA ILE A 22 8.64 7.60 0.14
C ILE A 22 7.25 8.23 0.16
N TRP A 23 6.41 7.83 1.10
CA TRP A 23 5.05 8.36 1.20
C TRP A 23 5.00 9.80 1.70
N GLY A 24 5.91 10.19 2.60
CA GLY A 24 6.05 11.59 3.02
C GLY A 24 6.34 12.51 1.82
N ALA A 25 7.31 12.13 0.98
CA ALA A 25 7.63 12.86 -0.25
C ALA A 25 6.47 12.81 -1.28
N ALA A 26 5.69 11.72 -1.27
CA ALA A 26 4.55 11.59 -2.18
C ALA A 26 3.44 12.62 -1.92
N PHE A 27 3.26 13.11 -0.69
CA PHE A 27 2.30 14.19 -0.42
C PHE A 27 2.62 15.47 -1.18
N VAL A 28 3.92 15.82 -1.27
CA VAL A 28 4.36 16.98 -2.05
C VAL A 28 4.06 16.75 -3.54
N ALA A 29 4.41 15.58 -4.09
CA ALA A 29 4.12 15.26 -5.47
C ALA A 29 2.62 15.23 -5.78
N GLN A 30 1.79 14.74 -4.84
CA GLN A 30 0.34 14.75 -4.95
C GLN A 30 -0.21 16.18 -5.01
N SER A 31 0.25 17.06 -4.12
CA SER A 31 -0.17 18.47 -4.10
C SER A 31 0.22 19.18 -5.41
N VAL A 32 1.47 19.04 -5.84
CA VAL A 32 1.92 19.64 -7.11
C VAL A 32 1.12 19.12 -8.32
N SER A 33 0.70 17.85 -8.30
CA SER A 33 -0.13 17.31 -9.39
C SER A 33 -1.48 18.00 -9.49
N MET A 34 -2.05 18.46 -8.37
CA MET A 34 -3.36 19.12 -8.33
C MET A 34 -3.35 20.52 -8.94
N ASP A 35 -2.17 21.10 -9.19
CA ASP A 35 -2.04 22.36 -9.94
C ASP A 35 -2.28 22.18 -11.44
N TYR A 36 -2.18 20.95 -11.95
CA TYR A 36 -2.25 20.63 -13.38
C TYR A 36 -3.42 19.75 -13.77
N ILE A 37 -3.73 18.75 -12.93
CA ILE A 37 -4.74 17.73 -13.25
C ILE A 37 -5.71 17.51 -12.10
N GLU A 38 -6.90 17.07 -12.45
CA GLU A 38 -7.99 16.82 -11.49
C GLU A 38 -7.77 15.50 -10.71
N PRO A 39 -8.40 15.33 -9.54
CA PRO A 39 -8.17 14.20 -8.63
C PRO A 39 -8.37 12.83 -9.24
N LEU A 40 -9.43 12.60 -10.03
CA LEU A 40 -9.72 11.28 -10.60
C LEU A 40 -8.76 10.91 -11.72
N THR A 41 -8.37 11.92 -12.55
CA THR A 41 -7.29 11.78 -13.55
C THR A 41 -5.98 11.37 -12.88
N PHE A 42 -5.62 12.02 -11.78
CA PHE A 42 -4.43 11.65 -11.02
C PHE A 42 -4.51 10.24 -10.45
N ILE A 43 -5.64 9.87 -9.82
CA ILE A 43 -5.86 8.53 -9.23
C ILE A 43 -5.78 7.45 -10.32
N PHE A 44 -6.39 7.69 -11.48
CA PHE A 44 -6.31 6.79 -12.62
C PHE A 44 -4.85 6.55 -13.04
N LEU A 45 -4.13 7.64 -13.34
CA LEU A 45 -2.77 7.56 -13.87
C LEU A 45 -1.81 6.89 -12.86
N ARG A 46 -1.81 7.33 -11.59
CA ARG A 46 -0.93 6.74 -10.57
C ARG A 46 -1.22 5.26 -10.33
N SER A 47 -2.50 4.88 -10.31
CA SER A 47 -2.92 3.50 -10.08
C SER A 47 -2.59 2.60 -11.27
N LEU A 48 -2.79 3.10 -12.49
CA LEU A 48 -2.44 2.40 -13.72
C LEU A 48 -0.94 2.15 -13.80
N ILE A 49 -0.13 3.21 -13.60
CA ILE A 49 1.34 3.11 -13.61
C ILE A 49 1.82 2.14 -12.54
N GLY A 50 1.31 2.25 -11.30
CA GLY A 50 1.67 1.37 -10.20
C GLY A 50 1.29 -0.08 -10.45
N GLY A 51 0.07 -0.34 -10.95
CA GLY A 51 -0.39 -1.66 -11.31
C GLY A 51 0.43 -2.30 -12.43
N LEU A 52 0.70 -1.55 -13.50
CA LEU A 52 1.53 -2.00 -14.61
C LEU A 52 2.99 -2.24 -14.19
N PHE A 53 3.53 -1.41 -13.31
CA PHE A 53 4.88 -1.60 -12.75
C PHE A 53 4.99 -2.87 -11.92
N LEU A 54 3.95 -3.27 -11.20
CA LEU A 54 3.98 -4.50 -10.40
C LEU A 54 3.97 -5.77 -11.25
N ILE A 55 3.42 -5.77 -12.46
CA ILE A 55 3.36 -6.96 -13.32
C ILE A 55 4.76 -7.54 -13.59
N PRO A 56 5.73 -6.78 -14.14
CA PRO A 56 7.09 -7.29 -14.33
C PRO A 56 7.79 -7.61 -12.99
N CYS A 57 7.50 -6.88 -11.91
CA CYS A 57 8.05 -7.18 -10.59
C CYS A 57 7.57 -8.54 -10.08
N ILE A 58 6.27 -8.87 -10.23
CA ILE A 58 5.72 -10.17 -9.85
C ILE A 58 6.37 -11.27 -10.69
N TRP A 59 6.48 -11.08 -12.00
CA TRP A 59 7.12 -12.05 -12.88
C TRP A 59 8.59 -12.30 -12.50
N MET A 60 9.33 -11.24 -12.18
CA MET A 60 10.71 -11.34 -11.72
C MET A 60 10.83 -12.07 -10.37
N LEU A 61 9.94 -11.76 -9.41
CA LEU A 61 9.91 -12.43 -8.11
C LEU A 61 9.57 -13.91 -8.24
N ASP A 62 8.57 -14.25 -9.06
CA ASP A 62 8.20 -15.65 -9.34
C ASP A 62 9.35 -16.42 -10.03
N TRP A 63 10.09 -15.76 -10.93
CA TRP A 63 11.27 -16.36 -11.58
C TRP A 63 12.42 -16.60 -10.59
N LEU A 64 12.71 -15.62 -9.72
CA LEU A 64 13.75 -15.75 -8.68
C LEU A 64 13.41 -16.86 -7.68
N ASN A 65 12.15 -16.95 -7.26
CA ASN A 65 11.70 -17.99 -6.34
C ASN A 65 11.84 -19.38 -6.95
N ARG A 66 11.44 -19.58 -8.21
CA ARG A 66 11.61 -20.86 -8.93
C ARG A 66 13.09 -21.26 -9.01
N ARG A 67 13.97 -20.31 -9.34
CA ARG A 67 15.42 -20.58 -9.44
C ARG A 67 16.02 -20.96 -8.08
N SER A 68 15.53 -20.38 -6.99
CA SER A 68 15.95 -20.74 -5.63
C SER A 68 15.46 -22.13 -5.23
N GLU A 69 14.25 -22.51 -5.64
CA GLU A 69 13.69 -23.85 -5.42
C GLU A 69 14.46 -24.91 -6.21
N ASP A 70 14.79 -24.66 -7.49
CA ASP A 70 15.56 -25.55 -8.33
C ASP A 70 16.98 -25.78 -7.76
N SER A 71 17.65 -24.71 -7.30
CA SER A 71 18.99 -24.81 -6.68
C SER A 71 18.97 -25.55 -5.34
N GLY A 72 17.87 -25.40 -4.56
CA GLY A 72 17.66 -26.14 -3.33
C GLY A 72 17.37 -27.63 -3.57
N GLN A 73 16.70 -27.94 -4.66
CA GLN A 73 16.35 -29.31 -5.07
C GLN A 73 17.58 -30.06 -5.60
N GLU A 74 18.45 -29.42 -6.36
CA GLU A 74 19.76 -30.01 -6.77
C GLU A 74 20.66 -30.32 -5.57
N ALA A 75 20.63 -29.44 -4.53
CA ALA A 75 21.37 -29.68 -3.29
C ALA A 75 20.76 -30.80 -2.41
N ALA A 76 19.44 -31.01 -2.47
CA ALA A 76 18.73 -32.06 -1.76
C ALA A 76 18.79 -33.42 -2.46
N ASP A 77 18.82 -33.47 -3.78
CA ASP A 77 18.99 -34.70 -4.57
C ASP A 77 20.40 -35.37 -4.37
N SER A 78 21.36 -34.59 -3.87
CA SER A 78 22.69 -35.08 -3.48
C SER A 78 22.78 -35.69 -2.08
N ARG A 79 21.71 -35.59 -1.27
CA ARG A 79 21.63 -36.10 0.12
C ARG A 79 20.28 -36.75 0.40
N ASP A 80 20.19 -38.07 0.16
CA ASP A 80 19.07 -38.98 0.54
C ASP A 80 17.62 -38.40 0.31
N GLY A 81 17.12 -38.60 -0.92
CA GLY A 81 16.07 -37.78 -1.50
C GLY A 81 14.65 -38.34 -1.56
N LEU A 82 14.21 -39.42 -0.90
CA LEU A 82 12.82 -39.91 -1.02
C LEU A 82 11.85 -39.20 -0.10
N ALA A 83 12.20 -38.96 1.16
CA ALA A 83 11.33 -38.27 2.12
C ALA A 83 11.18 -36.76 1.84
N ALA A 84 12.24 -36.13 1.30
CA ALA A 84 12.18 -34.70 0.89
C ALA A 84 11.32 -34.51 -0.37
N ARG A 85 11.26 -35.48 -1.28
CA ARG A 85 10.39 -35.48 -2.47
C ARG A 85 8.91 -35.55 -2.12
N GLU A 86 8.53 -36.33 -1.13
CA GLU A 86 7.13 -36.44 -0.67
C GLU A 86 6.66 -35.17 0.04
N ALA A 87 7.52 -34.52 0.85
CA ALA A 87 7.23 -33.22 1.48
C ALA A 87 7.10 -32.09 0.43
N ALA A 88 8.01 -32.03 -0.55
CA ALA A 88 7.97 -31.04 -1.64
C ALA A 88 6.81 -31.26 -2.62
N ALA A 89 6.37 -32.52 -2.85
CA ALA A 89 5.21 -32.83 -3.68
C ALA A 89 3.90 -32.35 -3.07
N GLY A 90 3.79 -32.30 -1.73
CA GLY A 90 2.64 -31.77 -1.00
C GLY A 90 2.50 -30.23 -1.10
N GLU A 91 3.59 -29.50 -1.34
CA GLU A 91 3.61 -28.04 -1.47
C GLU A 91 3.51 -27.53 -2.92
N ARG A 92 3.49 -28.41 -3.91
CA ARG A 92 3.17 -28.02 -5.29
C ARG A 92 1.71 -27.59 -5.38
N LYS A 93 1.39 -26.41 -4.86
CA LYS A 93 0.21 -25.65 -5.31
C LYS A 93 0.39 -25.46 -6.81
N GLY A 94 -0.42 -26.21 -7.58
CA GLY A 94 -0.38 -26.20 -9.03
C GLY A 94 -0.32 -24.77 -9.55
N ASN A 95 0.22 -24.61 -10.73
CA ASN A 95 0.43 -23.35 -11.47
C ASN A 95 -0.91 -22.65 -11.75
N VAL A 96 -1.66 -22.34 -10.65
CA VAL A 96 -2.88 -21.56 -10.70
C VAL A 96 -2.45 -20.16 -11.09
N ARG A 97 -2.90 -19.72 -12.24
CA ARG A 97 -2.76 -18.33 -12.69
C ARG A 97 -3.27 -17.45 -11.56
N TRP A 98 -2.41 -16.75 -10.84
CA TRP A 98 -2.75 -15.96 -9.64
C TRP A 98 -3.89 -14.96 -9.90
N TRP A 99 -4.03 -14.50 -11.16
CA TRP A 99 -5.14 -13.61 -11.58
C TRP A 99 -6.50 -14.33 -11.71
N THR A 100 -6.57 -15.64 -11.54
CA THR A 100 -7.83 -16.42 -11.49
C THR A 100 -8.11 -16.95 -10.09
N ASP A 101 -7.21 -16.73 -9.14
CA ASP A 101 -7.43 -17.11 -7.75
C ASP A 101 -8.49 -16.20 -7.12
N ARG A 102 -9.61 -16.79 -6.72
CA ARG A 102 -10.75 -16.05 -6.14
C ARG A 102 -10.37 -15.27 -4.88
N GLN A 103 -9.44 -15.78 -4.07
CA GLN A 103 -9.01 -15.10 -2.85
C GLN A 103 -8.16 -13.87 -3.18
N VAL A 104 -7.23 -13.98 -4.14
CA VAL A 104 -6.42 -12.85 -4.63
C VAL A 104 -7.31 -11.78 -5.26
N LEU A 105 -8.27 -12.19 -6.10
CA LEU A 105 -9.21 -11.28 -6.75
C LEU A 105 -10.11 -10.58 -5.74
N THR A 106 -10.75 -11.33 -4.83
CA THR A 106 -11.65 -10.74 -3.83
C THR A 106 -10.89 -9.79 -2.91
N GLY A 107 -9.72 -10.22 -2.39
CA GLY A 107 -8.87 -9.38 -1.56
C GLY A 107 -8.41 -8.11 -2.29
N GLY A 108 -7.94 -8.24 -3.53
CA GLY A 108 -7.51 -7.12 -4.34
C GLY A 108 -8.64 -6.13 -4.67
N ILE A 109 -9.83 -6.64 -5.00
CA ILE A 109 -11.00 -5.78 -5.28
C ILE A 109 -11.45 -5.05 -4.01
N VAL A 110 -11.60 -5.76 -2.88
CA VAL A 110 -12.02 -5.14 -1.61
C VAL A 110 -11.02 -4.07 -1.16
N CYS A 111 -9.73 -4.40 -1.14
CA CYS A 111 -8.68 -3.43 -0.81
C CYS A 111 -8.64 -2.28 -1.83
N GLY A 112 -8.89 -2.58 -3.12
CA GLY A 112 -8.94 -1.59 -4.20
C GLY A 112 -10.08 -0.60 -4.06
N LEU A 113 -11.26 -1.05 -3.64
CA LEU A 113 -12.39 -0.17 -3.35
C LEU A 113 -12.09 0.79 -2.20
N PHE A 114 -11.61 0.26 -1.06
CA PHE A 114 -11.20 1.11 0.05
C PHE A 114 -10.14 2.14 -0.36
N LEU A 115 -9.11 1.68 -1.08
CA LEU A 115 -8.03 2.54 -1.55
C LEU A 115 -8.52 3.62 -2.53
N PHE A 116 -9.40 3.26 -3.46
CA PHE A 116 -9.96 4.20 -4.43
C PHE A 116 -10.73 5.32 -3.73
N PHE A 117 -11.69 4.97 -2.88
CA PHE A 117 -12.46 5.99 -2.16
C PHE A 117 -11.60 6.81 -1.20
N ALA A 118 -10.65 6.17 -0.50
CA ALA A 118 -9.69 6.90 0.34
C ALA A 118 -8.90 7.93 -0.47
N ASN A 119 -8.39 7.55 -1.63
CA ASN A 119 -7.68 8.47 -2.51
C ASN A 119 -8.58 9.57 -3.08
N CYS A 120 -9.85 9.30 -3.42
CA CYS A 120 -10.78 10.33 -3.88
C CYS A 120 -10.93 11.43 -2.82
N PHE A 121 -11.24 11.06 -1.58
CA PHE A 121 -11.37 12.02 -0.49
C PHE A 121 -10.04 12.73 -0.19
N GLN A 122 -8.93 12.00 -0.20
CA GLN A 122 -7.61 12.57 0.07
C GLN A 122 -7.20 13.58 -1.01
N GLN A 123 -7.28 13.22 -2.29
CA GLN A 123 -6.85 14.09 -3.38
C GLN A 123 -7.73 15.33 -3.51
N THR A 124 -9.06 15.18 -3.35
CA THR A 124 -9.95 16.34 -3.29
C THR A 124 -9.63 17.20 -2.06
N GLY A 125 -9.35 16.59 -0.90
CA GLY A 125 -9.01 17.31 0.31
C GLY A 125 -7.69 18.10 0.20
N ILE A 126 -6.67 17.56 -0.46
CA ILE A 126 -5.37 18.22 -0.66
C ILE A 126 -5.50 19.54 -1.43
N GLN A 127 -6.50 19.69 -2.30
CA GLN A 127 -6.76 20.94 -3.01
C GLN A 127 -7.20 22.09 -2.09
N TYR A 128 -7.72 21.77 -0.91
CA TYR A 128 -8.31 22.73 0.02
C TYR A 128 -7.60 22.80 1.37
N THR A 129 -6.39 22.25 1.49
CA THR A 129 -5.58 22.28 2.71
C THR A 129 -4.10 22.29 2.39
N THR A 130 -3.26 22.51 3.40
CA THR A 130 -1.81 22.46 3.20
C THR A 130 -1.27 21.03 3.18
N VAL A 131 -0.13 20.81 2.52
CA VAL A 131 0.54 19.50 2.45
C VAL A 131 0.85 18.95 3.84
N GLY A 132 1.28 19.83 4.77
CA GLY A 132 1.56 19.47 6.15
C GLY A 132 0.31 18.94 6.86
N LYS A 133 -0.82 19.69 6.81
CA LYS A 133 -2.09 19.26 7.38
C LYS A 133 -2.59 17.96 6.73
N ALA A 134 -2.49 17.84 5.41
CA ALA A 134 -2.91 16.64 4.68
C ALA A 134 -2.18 15.39 5.16
N GLY A 135 -0.86 15.43 5.26
CA GLY A 135 -0.04 14.33 5.79
C GLY A 135 -0.37 14.03 7.25
N PHE A 136 -0.55 15.08 8.05
CA PHE A 136 -0.94 15.00 9.44
C PHE A 136 -2.28 14.26 9.62
N ILE A 137 -3.35 14.78 9.04
CA ILE A 137 -4.69 14.23 9.23
C ILE A 137 -4.78 12.81 8.65
N THR A 138 -4.13 12.55 7.53
CA THR A 138 -4.05 11.18 7.00
C THR A 138 -3.44 10.22 8.01
N SER A 139 -2.38 10.64 8.73
CA SER A 139 -1.70 9.80 9.73
C SER A 139 -2.58 9.40 10.92
N PHE A 140 -3.77 9.99 11.09
CA PHE A 140 -4.76 9.54 12.08
C PHE A 140 -5.16 8.07 11.90
N TYR A 141 -4.97 7.48 10.72
CA TYR A 141 -5.19 6.03 10.57
C TYR A 141 -4.35 5.20 11.56
N ILE A 142 -3.20 5.71 12.02
CA ILE A 142 -2.36 5.05 13.05
C ILE A 142 -3.13 4.84 14.35
N ILE A 143 -4.07 5.74 14.66
CA ILE A 143 -4.94 5.68 15.83
C ILE A 143 -6.21 4.89 15.52
N ILE A 144 -6.78 5.12 14.35
CA ILE A 144 -8.04 4.49 13.93
C ILE A 144 -7.88 2.98 13.77
N VAL A 145 -6.76 2.50 13.22
CA VAL A 145 -6.51 1.07 13.02
C VAL A 145 -6.56 0.28 14.34
N PRO A 146 -5.82 0.64 15.42
CA PRO A 146 -5.95 -0.04 16.72
C PRO A 146 -7.35 0.07 17.31
N LEU A 147 -8.00 1.24 17.22
CA LEU A 147 -9.37 1.43 17.71
C LEU A 147 -10.36 0.48 17.01
N LEU A 148 -10.34 0.44 15.68
CA LEU A 148 -11.16 -0.50 14.91
C LEU A 148 -10.77 -1.95 15.21
N GLY A 149 -9.49 -2.23 15.47
CA GLY A 149 -8.98 -3.53 15.87
C GLY A 149 -9.62 -4.05 17.16
N ILE A 150 -9.87 -3.18 18.13
CA ILE A 150 -10.57 -3.54 19.39
C ILE A 150 -11.99 -4.03 19.08
N PHE A 151 -12.73 -3.33 18.22
CA PHE A 151 -14.09 -3.75 17.81
C PHE A 151 -14.05 -5.11 17.09
N LEU A 152 -12.94 -5.45 16.42
CA LEU A 152 -12.70 -6.74 15.78
C LEU A 152 -12.11 -7.78 16.75
N LYS A 153 -12.16 -7.52 18.08
CA LYS A 153 -11.62 -8.39 19.14
C LYS A 153 -10.12 -8.69 18.99
N ARG A 154 -9.35 -7.79 18.40
CA ARG A 154 -7.90 -7.86 18.32
C ARG A 154 -7.29 -7.10 19.50
N TYR A 155 -6.44 -7.75 20.27
CA TYR A 155 -5.75 -7.10 21.38
C TYR A 155 -4.54 -6.32 20.86
N CYS A 156 -4.52 -5.01 21.13
CA CYS A 156 -3.35 -4.17 20.90
C CYS A 156 -2.51 -4.11 22.18
N GLY A 157 -1.22 -4.41 22.07
CA GLY A 157 -0.30 -4.31 23.20
C GLY A 157 -0.14 -2.85 23.69
N ILE A 158 0.27 -2.69 24.94
CA ILE A 158 0.51 -1.36 25.54
C ILE A 158 1.51 -0.52 24.73
N LEU A 159 2.48 -1.16 24.08
CA LEU A 159 3.48 -0.50 23.24
C LEU A 159 2.85 0.22 22.03
N THR A 160 1.75 -0.33 21.48
CA THR A 160 0.98 0.32 20.41
C THR A 160 0.36 1.63 20.90
N TRP A 161 -0.19 1.65 22.11
CA TRP A 161 -0.76 2.86 22.71
C TRP A 161 0.29 3.93 23.01
N VAL A 162 1.47 3.51 23.50
CA VAL A 162 2.60 4.43 23.69
C VAL A 162 3.02 5.04 22.33
N ALA A 163 3.12 4.23 21.27
CA ALA A 163 3.44 4.71 19.93
C ALA A 163 2.36 5.69 19.40
N VAL A 164 1.07 5.42 19.65
CA VAL A 164 -0.03 6.33 19.32
C VAL A 164 0.12 7.68 20.04
N VAL A 165 0.42 7.68 21.33
CA VAL A 165 0.61 8.94 22.09
C VAL A 165 1.81 9.73 21.56
N ILE A 166 2.92 9.06 21.27
CA ILE A 166 4.12 9.71 20.69
C ILE A 166 3.79 10.28 19.30
N ALA A 167 3.08 9.52 18.47
CA ALA A 167 2.65 9.98 17.15
C ALA A 167 1.73 11.21 17.25
N LEU A 168 0.76 11.21 18.16
CA LEU A 168 -0.12 12.36 18.42
C LEU A 168 0.66 13.59 18.89
N ALA A 169 1.62 13.41 19.80
CA ALA A 169 2.45 14.50 20.27
C ALA A 169 3.30 15.11 19.14
N GLY A 170 4.00 14.26 18.36
CA GLY A 170 4.76 14.72 17.19
C GLY A 170 3.87 15.44 16.17
N LEU A 171 2.70 14.94 15.99
CA LEU A 171 1.65 15.44 15.16
C LEU A 171 1.17 16.82 15.63
N TYR A 172 0.89 16.99 16.91
CA TYR A 172 0.50 18.26 17.52
C TYR A 172 1.58 19.33 17.29
N PHE A 173 2.85 19.02 17.54
CA PHE A 173 3.95 19.95 17.31
C PHE A 173 4.11 20.37 15.85
N LEU A 174 3.82 19.49 14.90
CA LEU A 174 3.86 19.81 13.47
C LEU A 174 2.78 20.84 13.10
N CYS A 175 1.62 20.80 13.76
CA CYS A 175 0.48 21.67 13.45
C CYS A 175 0.43 22.97 14.26
N MET A 176 1.21 23.10 15.33
CA MET A 176 1.17 24.30 16.18
C MET A 176 1.50 25.62 15.46
N ASN A 177 2.17 25.57 14.32
CA ASN A 177 2.56 26.76 13.56
C ASN A 177 1.51 27.17 12.50
N GLU A 178 0.42 26.42 12.35
CA GLU A 178 -0.66 26.75 11.42
C GLU A 178 -1.92 27.13 12.22
N ALA A 179 -2.67 28.09 11.72
CA ALA A 179 -3.96 28.42 12.33
C ALA A 179 -4.83 27.18 12.41
N LEU A 180 -5.35 26.87 13.62
CA LEU A 180 -6.19 25.68 13.89
C LEU A 180 -7.60 25.83 13.31
N GLU A 181 -7.75 26.44 12.16
CA GLU A 181 -9.03 26.52 11.45
C GLU A 181 -9.24 25.20 10.69
N ILE A 182 -10.33 24.52 10.99
CA ILE A 182 -10.75 23.32 10.27
C ILE A 182 -11.31 23.75 8.92
N GLN A 183 -10.62 23.41 7.87
CA GLN A 183 -11.05 23.66 6.49
C GLN A 183 -11.84 22.44 5.94
N THR A 184 -12.63 22.67 4.91
CA THR A 184 -13.36 21.57 4.23
C THR A 184 -12.42 20.45 3.77
N GLY A 185 -11.20 20.81 3.32
CA GLY A 185 -10.17 19.84 2.94
C GLY A 185 -9.75 18.94 4.10
N ASP A 186 -9.59 19.47 5.30
CA ASP A 186 -9.20 18.71 6.49
C ASP A 186 -10.24 17.63 6.83
N PHE A 187 -11.54 17.96 6.69
CA PHE A 187 -12.62 16.99 6.91
C PHE A 187 -12.61 15.87 5.87
N LEU A 188 -12.41 16.19 4.59
CA LEU A 188 -12.30 15.19 3.53
C LEU A 188 -11.11 14.24 3.78
N ILE A 189 -9.96 14.77 4.19
CA ILE A 189 -8.79 13.95 4.52
C ILE A 189 -9.04 13.10 5.77
N LEU A 190 -9.79 13.59 6.75
CA LEU A 190 -10.16 12.77 7.90
C LEU A 190 -11.02 11.58 7.49
N ILE A 191 -12.00 11.75 6.59
CA ILE A 191 -12.75 10.64 6.01
C ILE A 191 -11.80 9.65 5.31
N SER A 192 -10.83 10.15 4.55
CA SER A 192 -9.85 9.30 3.88
C SER A 192 -9.04 8.48 4.88
N ALA A 193 -8.69 9.03 6.05
CA ALA A 193 -7.96 8.31 7.10
C ALA A 193 -8.75 7.10 7.64
N PHE A 194 -10.08 7.21 7.80
CA PHE A 194 -10.93 6.07 8.16
C PHE A 194 -10.96 5.01 7.06
N LEU A 195 -11.03 5.41 5.80
CA LEU A 195 -11.02 4.48 4.67
C LEU A 195 -9.65 3.78 4.52
N PHE A 196 -8.54 4.49 4.72
CA PHE A 196 -7.21 3.88 4.78
C PHE A 196 -7.08 2.90 5.95
N ALA A 197 -7.63 3.23 7.12
CA ALA A 197 -7.66 2.29 8.24
C ALA A 197 -8.42 1.01 7.87
N GLY A 198 -9.57 1.13 7.21
CA GLY A 198 -10.32 -0.01 6.69
C GLY A 198 -9.52 -0.84 5.67
N GLN A 199 -8.82 -0.17 4.75
CA GLN A 199 -7.95 -0.81 3.77
C GLN A 199 -6.80 -1.59 4.45
N ILE A 200 -6.14 -0.99 5.46
CA ILE A 200 -5.05 -1.66 6.20
C ILE A 200 -5.56 -2.91 6.91
N LEU A 201 -6.75 -2.85 7.54
CA LEU A 201 -7.36 -4.02 8.18
C LEU A 201 -7.76 -5.10 7.17
N ALA A 202 -8.24 -4.70 5.99
CA ALA A 202 -8.54 -5.63 4.90
C ALA A 202 -7.26 -6.30 4.39
N ILE A 203 -6.18 -5.55 4.16
CA ILE A 203 -4.87 -6.12 3.79
C ILE A 203 -4.40 -7.13 4.83
N ASP A 204 -4.44 -6.78 6.12
CA ASP A 204 -4.01 -7.68 7.19
C ASP A 204 -4.84 -8.97 7.26
N HIS A 205 -6.12 -8.91 6.89
CA HIS A 205 -6.95 -10.09 6.79
C HIS A 205 -6.54 -10.99 5.62
N PHE A 206 -6.44 -10.43 4.42
CA PHE A 206 -6.23 -11.22 3.20
C PHE A 206 -4.78 -11.69 3.01
N VAL A 207 -3.77 -10.91 3.42
CA VAL A 207 -2.35 -11.24 3.22
C VAL A 207 -1.92 -12.54 3.94
N ARG A 208 -2.75 -13.03 4.85
CA ARG A 208 -2.55 -14.33 5.53
C ARG A 208 -2.80 -15.52 4.62
N PHE A 209 -3.60 -15.34 3.58
CA PHE A 209 -4.07 -16.41 2.70
C PHE A 209 -3.51 -16.28 1.28
N VAL A 210 -3.07 -15.08 0.87
CA VAL A 210 -2.64 -14.79 -0.49
C VAL A 210 -1.30 -14.06 -0.52
N ASP A 211 -0.65 -14.08 -1.68
CA ASP A 211 0.53 -13.26 -1.91
C ASP A 211 0.15 -11.78 -1.97
N GLY A 212 0.69 -10.99 -1.03
CA GLY A 212 0.35 -9.59 -0.87
C GLY A 212 0.73 -8.73 -2.08
N VAL A 213 1.82 -9.06 -2.80
CA VAL A 213 2.25 -8.29 -3.98
C VAL A 213 1.28 -8.52 -5.15
N LYS A 214 0.85 -9.78 -5.35
CA LYS A 214 -0.14 -10.15 -6.37
C LYS A 214 -1.51 -9.51 -6.08
N MET A 215 -1.92 -9.53 -4.80
CA MET A 215 -3.14 -8.86 -4.35
C MET A 215 -3.07 -7.34 -4.57
N SER A 216 -1.91 -6.69 -4.31
CA SER A 216 -1.73 -5.26 -4.54
C SER A 216 -1.80 -4.88 -6.02
N CYS A 217 -1.33 -5.74 -6.92
CA CYS A 217 -1.49 -5.51 -8.35
C CYS A 217 -2.98 -5.42 -8.73
N ILE A 218 -3.82 -6.35 -8.27
CA ILE A 218 -5.28 -6.31 -8.47
C ILE A 218 -5.90 -5.07 -7.82
N GLN A 219 -5.48 -4.71 -6.59
CA GLN A 219 -5.93 -3.52 -5.88
C GLN A 219 -5.71 -2.24 -6.73
N PHE A 220 -4.52 -2.07 -7.31
CA PHE A 220 -4.22 -0.90 -8.12
C PHE A 220 -4.94 -0.93 -9.47
N LEU A 221 -5.05 -2.08 -10.12
CA LEU A 221 -5.83 -2.21 -11.34
C LEU A 221 -7.32 -1.90 -11.09
N THR A 222 -7.88 -2.32 -9.95
CA THR A 222 -9.24 -1.94 -9.52
C THR A 222 -9.35 -0.42 -9.37
N GLY A 223 -8.39 0.22 -8.68
CA GLY A 223 -8.33 1.67 -8.55
C GLY A 223 -8.19 2.39 -9.91
N ALA A 224 -7.40 1.82 -10.84
CA ALA A 224 -7.25 2.36 -12.19
C ALA A 224 -8.56 2.28 -12.99
N VAL A 225 -9.27 1.15 -12.93
CA VAL A 225 -10.57 1.01 -13.63
C VAL A 225 -11.58 2.00 -13.08
N LEU A 226 -11.74 2.08 -11.76
CA LEU A 226 -12.66 3.02 -11.13
C LEU A 226 -12.27 4.48 -11.39
N GLY A 227 -10.98 4.79 -11.31
CA GLY A 227 -10.44 6.11 -11.63
C GLY A 227 -10.68 6.49 -13.09
N CYS A 228 -10.49 5.56 -14.03
CA CYS A 228 -10.77 5.77 -15.45
C CYS A 228 -12.25 6.10 -15.68
N VAL A 229 -13.15 5.30 -15.10
CA VAL A 229 -14.59 5.54 -15.20
C VAL A 229 -14.96 6.90 -14.61
N GLY A 230 -14.46 7.20 -13.40
CA GLY A 230 -14.72 8.49 -12.74
C GLY A 230 -14.17 9.67 -13.53
N MET A 231 -12.93 9.57 -14.04
CA MET A 231 -12.31 10.60 -14.89
C MET A 231 -13.16 10.90 -16.14
N LEU A 232 -13.62 9.86 -16.83
CA LEU A 232 -14.42 10.03 -18.06
C LEU A 232 -15.83 10.59 -17.81
N LEU A 233 -16.39 10.37 -16.61
CA LEU A 233 -17.73 10.82 -16.27
C LEU A 233 -17.77 12.24 -15.65
N PHE A 234 -16.74 12.63 -14.92
CA PHE A 234 -16.77 13.82 -14.07
C PHE A 234 -15.68 14.86 -14.39
N GLU A 235 -14.65 14.49 -15.17
CA GLU A 235 -13.51 15.34 -15.46
C GLU A 235 -13.30 15.47 -16.98
N SER A 236 -12.53 16.50 -17.38
CA SER A 236 -12.18 16.73 -18.79
C SER A 236 -10.65 16.72 -18.95
N PRO A 237 -10.01 15.55 -18.96
CA PRO A 237 -8.56 15.44 -18.95
C PRO A 237 -7.94 16.03 -20.22
N GLN A 238 -6.96 16.91 -20.04
CA GLN A 238 -6.19 17.52 -21.12
C GLN A 238 -4.79 16.89 -21.18
N ILE A 239 -4.40 16.34 -22.33
CA ILE A 239 -3.11 15.67 -22.51
C ILE A 239 -1.94 16.61 -22.20
N SER A 240 -2.04 17.89 -22.58
CA SER A 240 -1.02 18.89 -22.30
C SER A 240 -0.76 19.09 -20.81
N LEU A 241 -1.79 19.08 -19.98
CA LEU A 241 -1.70 19.20 -18.51
C LEU A 241 -1.19 17.91 -17.88
N ILE A 242 -1.59 16.75 -18.42
CA ILE A 242 -1.06 15.45 -17.97
C ILE A 242 0.45 15.36 -18.20
N VAL A 243 0.94 15.86 -19.34
CA VAL A 243 2.39 15.90 -19.62
C VAL A 243 3.13 16.84 -18.67
N GLN A 244 2.53 17.96 -18.27
CA GLN A 244 3.12 18.85 -17.27
C GLN A 244 3.18 18.21 -15.87
N ALA A 245 2.18 17.41 -15.52
CA ALA A 245 2.15 16.65 -14.27
C ALA A 245 2.95 15.32 -14.34
N ALA A 246 3.62 15.00 -15.44
CA ALA A 246 4.24 13.69 -15.66
C ALA A 246 5.23 13.28 -14.55
N VAL A 247 6.11 14.20 -14.12
CA VAL A 247 7.12 13.90 -13.10
C VAL A 247 6.49 13.51 -11.75
N PRO A 248 5.60 14.33 -11.16
CA PRO A 248 4.96 13.95 -9.90
C PRO A 248 4.03 12.73 -10.03
N VAL A 249 3.37 12.53 -11.17
CA VAL A 249 2.55 11.35 -11.44
C VAL A 249 3.40 10.08 -11.55
N LEU A 250 4.53 10.11 -12.25
CA LEU A 250 5.46 8.99 -12.33
C LEU A 250 6.08 8.66 -10.98
N TYR A 251 6.47 9.67 -10.20
CA TYR A 251 6.96 9.45 -8.85
C TYR A 251 5.91 8.74 -7.98
N THR A 252 4.69 9.23 -7.97
CA THR A 252 3.62 8.63 -7.16
C THR A 252 3.20 7.26 -7.67
N GLY A 253 3.18 7.03 -8.97
CA GLY A 253 2.84 5.74 -9.57
C GLY A 253 3.92 4.68 -9.32
N ILE A 254 5.18 4.99 -9.59
CA ILE A 254 6.29 4.02 -9.47
C ILE A 254 6.78 3.93 -8.02
N MET A 255 7.22 5.05 -7.43
CA MET A 255 7.86 5.03 -6.12
C MET A 255 6.85 4.85 -4.99
N SER A 256 5.77 5.64 -4.97
CA SER A 256 4.79 5.57 -3.89
C SER A 256 3.89 4.35 -4.02
N THR A 257 3.31 4.11 -5.21
CA THR A 257 2.36 3.02 -5.44
C THR A 257 3.08 1.70 -5.68
N GLY A 258 4.01 1.62 -6.61
CA GLY A 258 4.73 0.39 -6.93
C GLY A 258 5.67 -0.07 -5.82
N VAL A 259 6.69 0.74 -5.51
CA VAL A 259 7.74 0.37 -4.54
C VAL A 259 7.23 0.49 -3.11
N GLY A 260 6.59 1.60 -2.73
CA GLY A 260 6.18 1.88 -1.36
C GLY A 260 5.22 0.82 -0.80
N TYR A 261 4.14 0.48 -1.50
CA TYR A 261 3.21 -0.59 -1.06
C TYR A 261 3.86 -1.97 -1.06
N THR A 262 4.75 -2.28 -2.00
CA THR A 262 5.50 -3.55 -1.98
C THR A 262 6.38 -3.64 -0.75
N LEU A 263 7.12 -2.59 -0.41
CA LEU A 263 7.96 -2.52 0.80
C LEU A 263 7.11 -2.61 2.07
N GLN A 264 5.94 -1.95 2.11
CA GLN A 264 5.00 -2.05 3.22
C GLN A 264 4.57 -3.49 3.45
N ILE A 265 4.10 -4.18 2.41
CA ILE A 265 3.59 -5.55 2.53
C ILE A 265 4.71 -6.52 2.95
N VAL A 266 5.89 -6.40 2.34
CA VAL A 266 7.06 -7.22 2.71
C VAL A 266 7.50 -6.91 4.14
N GLY A 267 7.51 -5.63 4.53
CA GLY A 267 7.88 -5.20 5.87
C GLY A 267 6.88 -5.63 6.96
N GLN A 268 5.59 -5.68 6.65
CA GLN A 268 4.53 -6.14 7.58
C GLN A 268 4.52 -7.67 7.74
N LYS A 269 4.97 -8.42 6.72
CA LYS A 269 4.97 -9.88 6.75
C LYS A 269 5.99 -10.39 7.77
N GLY A 270 5.50 -10.90 8.90
CA GLY A 270 6.35 -11.48 9.96
C GLY A 270 6.76 -10.51 11.08
N MET A 271 6.04 -9.40 11.23
CA MET A 271 6.11 -8.53 12.42
C MET A 271 5.13 -8.91 13.50
#